data_85e307657e3ba56b9073eb2fafe60394
#
_entry.id   85e307657e3ba56b9073eb2fafe60394
#
_cell.length_a   1.000
_cell.length_b   1.000
_cell.length_c   1.000
_cell.angle_alpha   90.00
_cell.angle_beta   90.00
_cell.angle_gamma   90.00
#
_symmetry.space_group_name_H-M   'P 1'
#
loop_
_entity.id
_entity.type
_entity.pdbx_description
1 polymer ?
#
loop_
_entity_poly.entity_id
_entity_poly.type
_entity_poly.pdbx_seq_one_letter_code
_entity_poly.pdbx_strand_id
1 'polypeptide(L)'
;MHSSNCFNYHLISLTVKTKMISYYFQVVILALIQGISEFIPVSSSAHLVLISSLTQFDYKSIEIDISLHLGSLIAILTYFWRDLINILENKKILSLIFFGSIPITIIGFI
;
A
#
# COMPACT_ATOMS: atom_id res chain seq x y z
N MET A 1 27.52 12.02 40.07
CA MET A 1 26.10 11.69 39.82
C MET A 1 25.58 12.19 38.44
N HIS A 2 26.43 12.75 37.58
CA HIS A 2 26.02 13.36 36.27
C HIS A 2 26.31 12.50 35.05
N SER A 3 27.08 11.42 35.15
CA SER A 3 27.54 10.59 34.04
C SER A 3 26.51 9.53 33.57
N SER A 4 25.67 9.04 34.49
CA SER A 4 24.70 7.97 34.19
C SER A 4 23.55 8.42 33.30
N ASN A 5 23.17 9.69 33.36
CA ASN A 5 22.08 10.24 32.57
C ASN A 5 22.47 10.38 31.09
N CYS A 6 23.70 10.82 30.80
CA CYS A 6 24.17 11.01 29.43
C CYS A 6 24.26 9.68 28.67
N PHE A 7 24.71 8.62 29.34
CA PHE A 7 24.77 7.28 28.77
C PHE A 7 23.37 6.71 28.47
N ASN A 8 22.42 6.91 29.37
CA ASN A 8 21.02 6.51 29.17
C ASN A 8 20.36 7.24 28.01
N TYR A 9 20.56 8.55 27.86
CA TYR A 9 20.05 9.30 26.71
C TYR A 9 20.63 8.82 25.39
N HIS A 10 21.91 8.48 25.34
CA HIS A 10 22.55 7.94 24.14
C HIS A 10 22.02 6.58 23.75
N LEU A 11 21.80 5.68 24.71
CA LEU A 11 21.19 4.36 24.47
C LEU A 11 19.74 4.48 23.98
N ILE A 12 18.94 5.34 24.62
CA ILE A 12 17.55 5.60 24.19
C ILE A 12 17.52 6.14 22.77
N SER A 13 18.40 7.11 22.44
CA SER A 13 18.51 7.67 21.11
C SER A 13 18.87 6.63 20.04
N LEU A 14 19.82 5.73 20.34
CA LEU A 14 20.20 4.64 19.44
C LEU A 14 19.06 3.64 19.23
N THR A 15 18.35 3.27 20.32
CA THR A 15 17.24 2.34 20.25
C THR A 15 16.07 2.91 19.44
N VAL A 16 15.75 4.19 19.61
CA VAL A 16 14.73 4.89 18.83
C VAL A 16 15.12 4.93 17.36
N LYS A 17 16.39 5.27 17.05
CA LYS A 17 16.89 5.35 15.69
C LYS A 17 16.86 4.01 14.95
N THR A 18 17.24 2.92 15.63
CA THR A 18 17.16 1.56 15.07
C THR A 18 15.72 1.12 14.82
N LYS A 19 14.83 1.43 15.74
CA LYS A 19 13.39 1.14 15.60
C LYS A 19 12.76 1.90 14.43
N MET A 20 13.13 3.16 14.25
CA MET A 20 12.70 3.98 13.12
C MET A 20 13.19 3.42 11.77
N ILE A 21 14.47 3.05 11.67
CA ILE A 21 15.04 2.47 10.44
C ILE A 21 14.34 1.15 10.10
N SER A 22 14.11 0.29 11.09
CA SER A 22 13.36 -0.97 10.89
C SER A 22 11.95 -0.71 10.39
N TYR A 23 11.26 0.27 10.94
CA TYR A 23 9.91 0.66 10.52
C TYR A 23 9.87 1.14 9.07
N TYR A 24 10.75 2.06 8.68
CA TYR A 24 10.81 2.53 7.28
C TYR A 24 11.13 1.40 6.29
N PHE A 25 12.00 0.48 6.66
CA PHE A 25 12.31 -0.69 5.84
C PHE A 25 11.08 -1.58 5.63
N GLN A 26 10.30 -1.82 6.68
CA GLN A 26 9.02 -2.55 6.61
C GLN A 26 8.03 -1.87 5.67
N VAL A 27 7.84 -0.55 5.80
CA VAL A 27 6.94 0.22 4.95
C VAL A 27 7.37 0.17 3.47
N VAL A 28 8.66 0.22 3.18
CA VAL A 28 9.18 0.10 1.80
C VAL A 28 8.88 -1.27 1.22
N ILE A 29 9.08 -2.35 1.98
CA ILE A 29 8.74 -3.71 1.53
C ILE A 29 7.24 -3.82 1.24
N LEU A 30 6.39 -3.32 2.14
CA LEU A 30 4.93 -3.32 1.94
C LEU A 30 4.52 -2.51 0.71
N ALA A 31 5.17 -1.36 0.46
CA ALA A 31 4.91 -0.55 -0.72
C ALA A 31 5.28 -1.27 -2.03
N LEU A 32 6.38 -2.01 -2.05
CA LEU A 32 6.77 -2.82 -3.21
C LEU A 32 5.77 -3.96 -3.46
N ILE A 33 5.36 -4.65 -2.41
CA ILE A 33 4.38 -5.73 -2.51
C ILE A 33 3.02 -5.18 -2.98
N GLN A 34 2.58 -4.06 -2.41
CA GLN A 34 1.36 -3.38 -2.83
C GLN A 34 1.42 -3.00 -4.31
N GLY A 35 2.51 -2.35 -4.75
CA GLY A 35 2.69 -1.97 -6.15
C GLY A 35 2.65 -3.15 -7.11
N ILE A 36 3.24 -4.29 -6.75
CA ILE A 36 3.22 -5.51 -7.57
C ILE A 36 1.83 -6.14 -7.56
N SER A 37 1.18 -6.24 -6.41
CA SER A 37 -0.13 -6.89 -6.26
C SER A 37 -1.27 -6.14 -6.95
N GLU A 38 -1.15 -4.84 -7.16
CA GLU A 38 -2.12 -4.05 -7.94
C GLU A 38 -2.19 -4.48 -9.43
N PHE A 39 -1.09 -4.99 -9.98
CA PHE A 39 -1.06 -5.49 -11.36
C PHE A 39 -1.53 -6.95 -11.48
N ILE A 40 -1.67 -7.66 -10.38
CA ILE A 40 -2.17 -9.03 -10.35
C ILE A 40 -3.62 -8.98 -9.85
N PRO A 41 -4.60 -9.59 -10.54
CA PRO A 41 -6.01 -9.52 -10.14
C PRO A 41 -6.29 -10.40 -8.90
N VAL A 42 -5.58 -10.12 -7.82
CA VAL A 42 -5.69 -10.80 -6.51
C VAL A 42 -5.84 -9.72 -5.44
N SER A 43 -6.60 -9.99 -4.39
CA SER A 43 -6.83 -9.03 -3.31
C SER A 43 -5.51 -8.59 -2.67
N SER A 44 -5.11 -7.34 -2.92
CA SER A 44 -3.89 -6.72 -2.37
C SER A 44 -3.93 -6.64 -0.84
N SER A 45 -5.09 -6.31 -0.27
CA SER A 45 -5.28 -6.26 1.18
C SER A 45 -5.04 -7.62 1.86
N ALA A 46 -5.45 -8.73 1.23
CA ALA A 46 -5.17 -10.07 1.76
C ALA A 46 -3.66 -10.38 1.80
N HIS A 47 -2.90 -9.93 0.80
CA HIS A 47 -1.44 -10.10 0.77
C HIS A 47 -0.75 -9.28 1.87
N LEU A 48 -1.18 -8.04 2.08
CA LEU A 48 -0.62 -7.18 3.14
C LEU A 48 -0.89 -7.79 4.53
N VAL A 49 -2.11 -8.27 4.78
CA VAL A 49 -2.47 -8.95 6.04
C VAL A 49 -1.67 -10.23 6.23
N LEU A 50 -1.52 -11.06 5.19
CA LEU A 50 -0.77 -12.31 5.27
C LEU A 50 0.70 -12.04 5.60
N ILE A 51 1.34 -11.10 4.92
CA ILE A 51 2.75 -10.76 5.11
C ILE A 51 2.98 -10.16 6.49
N SER A 52 2.12 -9.24 6.94
CA SER A 52 2.21 -8.66 8.28
C SER A 52 2.05 -9.72 9.38
N SER A 53 1.21 -10.72 9.15
CA SER A 53 1.02 -11.83 10.10
C SER A 53 2.20 -12.79 10.14
N LEU A 54 2.82 -13.08 9.00
CA LEU A 54 3.97 -13.98 8.91
C LEU A 54 5.27 -13.36 9.41
N THR A 55 5.46 -12.07 9.21
CA THR A 55 6.71 -11.35 9.52
C THR A 55 6.70 -10.68 10.89
N GLN A 56 5.58 -10.74 11.63
CA GLN A 56 5.40 -10.04 12.90
C GLN A 56 5.78 -8.54 12.81
N PHE A 57 5.51 -7.93 11.68
CA PHE A 57 5.69 -6.50 11.53
C PHE A 57 4.78 -5.77 12.52
N ASP A 58 5.32 -4.81 13.25
CA ASP A 58 4.58 -3.92 14.18
C ASP A 58 3.59 -2.99 13.45
N TYR A 59 3.26 -3.37 12.23
CA TYR A 59 2.45 -2.66 11.29
C TYR A 59 0.97 -3.09 11.42
N LYS A 60 0.19 -2.30 12.13
CA LYS A 60 -1.28 -2.46 12.25
C LYS A 60 -2.01 -1.13 12.04
N SER A 61 -1.47 -0.24 11.23
CA SER A 61 -2.08 1.06 11.01
C SER A 61 -2.87 1.05 9.70
N ILE A 62 -4.19 1.18 9.80
CA ILE A 62 -5.10 1.40 8.66
C ILE A 62 -4.65 2.61 7.83
N GLU A 63 -4.03 3.60 8.46
CA GLU A 63 -3.52 4.80 7.79
C GLU A 63 -2.44 4.49 6.75
N ILE A 64 -1.57 3.53 7.03
CA ILE A 64 -0.52 3.11 6.08
C ILE A 64 -1.13 2.32 4.94
N ASP A 65 -2.09 1.42 5.21
CA ASP A 65 -2.81 0.68 4.18
C ASP A 65 -3.48 1.63 3.18
N ILE A 66 -4.22 2.62 3.68
CA ILE A 66 -4.85 3.65 2.86
C ILE A 66 -3.80 4.44 2.07
N SER A 67 -2.69 4.79 2.69
CA SER A 67 -1.60 5.54 2.06
C SER A 67 -0.93 4.74 0.93
N LEU A 68 -0.73 3.44 1.11
CA LEU A 68 -0.18 2.53 0.10
C LEU A 68 -1.11 2.41 -1.11
N HIS A 69 -2.42 2.22 -0.87
CA HIS A 69 -3.42 2.15 -1.93
C HIS A 69 -3.57 3.48 -2.68
N LEU A 70 -3.55 4.61 -1.96
CA LEU A 70 -3.60 5.93 -2.58
C LEU A 70 -2.35 6.21 -3.42
N GLY A 71 -1.18 5.82 -2.93
CA GLY A 71 0.08 5.94 -3.67
C GLY A 71 0.09 5.14 -4.98
N SER A 72 -0.35 3.87 -4.94
CA SER A 72 -0.45 3.03 -6.13
C SER A 72 -1.49 3.56 -7.12
N LEU A 73 -2.64 4.05 -6.63
CA LEU A 73 -3.66 4.68 -7.47
C LEU A 73 -3.11 5.90 -8.22
N ILE A 74 -2.42 6.81 -7.52
CA ILE A 74 -1.82 7.99 -8.13
C ILE A 74 -0.76 7.58 -9.18
N ALA A 75 0.06 6.57 -8.89
CA ALA A 75 1.06 6.06 -9.82
C ALA A 75 0.42 5.51 -11.11
N ILE A 76 -0.64 4.71 -10.98
CA ILE A 76 -1.38 4.14 -12.11
C ILE A 76 -2.03 5.26 -12.93
N LEU A 77 -2.71 6.21 -12.29
CA LEU A 77 -3.36 7.34 -12.95
C LEU A 77 -2.34 8.21 -13.72
N THR A 78 -1.17 8.46 -13.16
CA THR A 78 -0.12 9.27 -13.81
C THR A 78 0.54 8.53 -14.95
N TYR A 79 0.75 7.21 -14.83
CA TYR A 79 1.37 6.41 -15.88
C TYR A 79 0.41 6.19 -17.05
N PHE A 80 -0.83 5.81 -16.80
CA PHE A 80 -1.83 5.49 -17.83
C PHE A 80 -2.74 6.68 -18.20
N TRP A 81 -2.35 7.91 -17.89
CA TRP A 81 -3.16 9.10 -18.13
C TRP A 81 -3.69 9.21 -19.57
N ARG A 82 -2.82 8.98 -20.54
CA ARG A 82 -3.19 9.04 -21.99
C ARG A 82 -4.17 7.95 -22.36
N ASP A 83 -3.95 6.74 -21.85
CA ASP A 83 -4.81 5.60 -22.16
C ASP A 83 -6.20 5.78 -21.53
N LEU A 84 -6.26 6.35 -20.32
CA LEU A 84 -7.52 6.69 -19.66
C LEU A 84 -8.33 7.71 -20.48
N ILE A 85 -7.70 8.76 -21.00
CA ILE A 85 -8.38 9.73 -21.86
C ILE A 85 -8.91 9.05 -23.13
N ASN A 86 -8.08 8.26 -23.80
CA ASN A 86 -8.49 7.53 -25.00
C ASN A 86 -9.68 6.58 -24.75
N ILE A 87 -9.72 5.92 -23.59
CA ILE A 87 -10.84 5.07 -23.20
C ILE A 87 -12.12 5.90 -23.00
N LEU A 88 -12.00 7.07 -22.34
CA LEU A 88 -13.14 7.96 -22.09
C LEU A 88 -13.71 8.55 -23.40
N GLU A 89 -12.88 8.81 -24.40
CA GLU A 89 -13.31 9.29 -25.72
C GLU A 89 -13.95 8.20 -26.54
N ASN A 90 -13.56 6.94 -26.34
CA ASN A 90 -14.08 5.80 -27.10
C ASN A 90 -15.34 5.22 -26.45
N LYS A 91 -16.51 5.73 -26.85
CA LYS A 91 -17.82 5.31 -26.34
C LYS A 91 -18.06 3.80 -26.38
N LYS A 92 -17.49 3.09 -27.35
CA LYS A 92 -17.62 1.63 -27.50
C LYS A 92 -16.89 0.89 -26.37
N ILE A 93 -15.64 1.31 -26.06
CA ILE A 93 -14.85 0.73 -24.97
C ILE A 93 -15.49 1.05 -23.62
N LEU A 94 -15.92 2.30 -23.44
CA LEU A 94 -16.59 2.74 -22.21
C LEU A 94 -17.87 1.93 -21.95
N SER A 95 -18.67 1.69 -22.97
CA SER A 95 -19.89 0.85 -22.88
C SER A 95 -19.55 -0.60 -22.51
N LEU A 96 -18.52 -1.19 -23.11
CA LEU A 96 -18.07 -2.55 -22.77
C LEU A 96 -17.61 -2.66 -21.33
N ILE A 97 -16.86 -1.67 -20.82
CA ILE A 97 -16.42 -1.63 -19.42
C ILE A 97 -17.63 -1.52 -18.50
N PHE A 98 -18.57 -0.63 -18.81
CA PHE A 98 -19.77 -0.42 -17.99
C PHE A 98 -20.61 -1.70 -17.90
N PHE A 99 -20.96 -2.31 -19.03
CA PHE A 99 -21.76 -3.54 -19.04
C PHE A 99 -21.01 -4.74 -18.45
N GLY A 100 -19.68 -4.83 -18.65
CA GLY A 100 -18.83 -5.87 -18.08
C GLY A 100 -18.68 -5.76 -16.55
N SER A 101 -18.80 -4.57 -15.98
CA SER A 101 -18.69 -4.34 -14.54
C SER A 101 -19.98 -4.73 -13.78
N ILE A 102 -21.14 -4.72 -14.44
CA ILE A 102 -22.44 -5.02 -13.81
C ILE A 102 -22.46 -6.40 -13.12
N PRO A 103 -22.13 -7.51 -13.82
CA PRO A 103 -22.19 -8.84 -13.21
C PRO A 103 -21.23 -8.99 -12.02
N ILE A 104 -20.04 -8.39 -12.10
CA ILE A 104 -19.04 -8.43 -11.02
C ILE A 104 -19.55 -7.66 -9.80
N THR A 105 -20.17 -6.51 -10.01
CA THR A 105 -20.76 -5.70 -8.92
C THR A 105 -21.91 -6.42 -8.24
N ILE A 106 -22.77 -7.08 -8.99
CA ILE A 106 -23.90 -7.85 -8.45
C ILE A 106 -23.39 -9.02 -7.59
N ILE A 107 -22.40 -9.78 -8.09
CA ILE A 107 -21.83 -10.93 -7.35
C ILE A 107 -21.09 -10.46 -6.10
N GLY A 108 -20.40 -9.32 -6.16
CA GLY A 108 -19.68 -8.78 -5.01
C GLY A 108 -20.55 -8.13 -3.94
N PHE A 109 -21.83 -7.85 -4.25
CA PHE A 109 -22.78 -7.26 -3.30
C PHE A 109 -23.61 -8.33 -2.57
N ILE A 110 -23.65 -9.57 -3.03
CA ILE A 110 -24.33 -10.73 -2.42
C ILE A 110 -23.38 -11.43 -1.46
#